data_8943e826c06cb797bc3226d2cc4999f4
#
_entry.id   8943e826c06cb797bc3226d2cc4999f4
#
_cell.length_a   1.000
_cell.length_b   1.000
_cell.length_c   1.000
_cell.angle_alpha   90.00
_cell.angle_beta   90.00
_cell.angle_gamma   90.00
#
_symmetry.space_group_name_H-M   'P 1'
#
loop_
_entity.id
_entity.type
_entity.pdbx_description
1 polymer ?
#
loop_
_entity_poly.entity_id
_entity_poly.type
_entity_poly.pdbx_seq_one_letter_code
_entity_poly.pdbx_strand_id
1 'polypeptide(L)'
;MNYKYLKDWESGFHDWVIKRHPNERNRQNGFMGGFIYGHKGNGKSTYSYKVMSKIYYTLRGYSKKDDEEEAYKEALSFMFMDGDKFLDHVITNRVMERITPVICLDDASKYFGTQLYKHNPALYDAMAGEIATVREVVTGFLITAPKRSMTAKFLRENDDYKGEALIVDNWRRKIRFYEWREYPDERKFKIQIPFQDKFSCYIPDMETAGLPFYEWYIEKKRYYNLKHDINVAEKHRPQNRKIFITLLEKNPEKIPGDFHNIIKSWDKN
;
A
#
# COMPACT_ATOMS: atom_id res chain seq x y z
N MET A 1 8.31 21.34 -13.50
CA MET A 1 7.06 20.68 -13.06
C MET A 1 7.02 20.73 -11.53
N ASN A 2 5.95 21.28 -11.00
CA ASN A 2 5.77 21.37 -9.54
C ASN A 2 5.09 20.09 -9.03
N TYR A 3 5.87 19.12 -8.57
CA TYR A 3 5.35 17.87 -8.03
C TYR A 3 4.81 18.00 -6.59
N LYS A 4 4.71 19.23 -6.09
CA LYS A 4 4.35 19.51 -4.69
C LYS A 4 2.86 19.25 -4.43
N TYR A 5 2.01 19.74 -5.30
CA TYR A 5 0.56 19.68 -5.13
C TYR A 5 -0.08 18.60 -6.00
N LEU A 6 -1.15 17.96 -5.52
CA LEU A 6 -1.88 16.95 -6.26
C LEU A 6 -2.49 17.51 -7.54
N LYS A 7 -2.97 18.75 -7.50
CA LYS A 7 -3.57 19.42 -8.65
C LYS A 7 -2.65 19.44 -9.88
N ASP A 8 -1.37 19.73 -9.65
CA ASP A 8 -0.39 19.97 -10.71
C ASP A 8 0.44 18.73 -11.06
N TRP A 9 0.19 17.62 -10.38
CA TRP A 9 0.93 16.38 -10.60
C TRP A 9 0.21 15.45 -11.58
N GLU A 10 0.91 15.06 -12.63
CA GLU A 10 0.44 14.10 -13.63
C GLU A 10 0.96 12.70 -13.30
N SER A 11 0.08 11.71 -13.35
CA SER A 11 0.41 10.31 -13.14
C SER A 11 -0.36 9.44 -14.12
N GLY A 12 0.35 8.60 -14.86
CA GLY A 12 -0.26 7.67 -15.79
C GLY A 12 -1.09 6.60 -15.08
N PHE A 13 -0.66 6.15 -13.90
CA PHE A 13 -1.45 5.20 -13.11
C PHE A 13 -2.79 5.83 -12.65
N HIS A 14 -2.75 7.10 -12.20
CA HIS A 14 -3.97 7.84 -11.89
C HIS A 14 -4.93 7.86 -13.08
N ASP A 15 -4.45 8.27 -14.27
CA ASP A 15 -5.28 8.37 -15.48
C ASP A 15 -5.88 7.03 -15.88
N TRP A 16 -5.14 5.94 -15.69
CA TRP A 16 -5.64 4.60 -15.96
C TRP A 16 -6.75 4.19 -15.01
N VAL A 17 -6.65 4.49 -13.72
CA VAL A 17 -7.69 4.19 -12.73
C VAL A 17 -8.93 5.04 -12.98
N ILE A 18 -8.75 6.35 -13.22
CA ILE A 18 -9.90 7.26 -13.51
C ILE A 18 -10.70 6.77 -14.71
N LYS A 19 -10.04 6.44 -15.84
CA LYS A 19 -10.72 5.93 -17.03
C LYS A 19 -11.51 4.64 -16.83
N ARG A 20 -11.24 3.90 -15.76
CA ARG A 20 -11.91 2.63 -15.42
C ARG A 20 -12.95 2.77 -14.30
N HIS A 21 -12.98 3.90 -13.63
CA HIS A 21 -13.91 4.11 -12.54
C HIS A 21 -15.36 4.17 -13.05
N PRO A 22 -16.34 3.58 -12.32
CA PRO A 22 -17.75 3.53 -12.76
C PRO A 22 -18.39 4.89 -13.08
N ASN A 23 -17.91 5.95 -12.44
CA ASN A 23 -18.44 7.30 -12.66
C ASN A 23 -17.93 7.98 -13.93
N GLU A 24 -16.99 7.37 -14.64
CA GLU A 24 -16.45 7.93 -15.90
C GLU A 24 -17.40 7.66 -17.06
N ARG A 25 -17.79 8.70 -17.80
CA ARG A 25 -18.74 8.60 -18.94
C ARG A 25 -18.21 7.72 -20.08
N ASN A 26 -16.93 7.76 -20.34
CA ASN A 26 -16.25 6.96 -21.37
C ASN A 26 -15.46 5.80 -20.73
N ARG A 27 -16.08 5.14 -19.77
CA ARG A 27 -15.45 4.09 -18.99
C ARG A 27 -14.81 3.01 -19.86
N GLN A 28 -13.55 2.79 -19.64
CA GLN A 28 -12.87 1.58 -20.09
C GLN A 28 -13.18 0.44 -19.12
N ASN A 29 -13.61 -0.70 -19.64
CA ASN A 29 -13.82 -1.87 -18.78
C ASN A 29 -12.48 -2.32 -18.17
N GLY A 30 -12.55 -2.76 -16.93
CA GLY A 30 -11.46 -3.47 -16.29
C GLY A 30 -10.98 -2.84 -14.99
N PHE A 31 -10.14 -3.61 -14.37
CA PHE A 31 -9.42 -3.38 -13.15
C PHE A 31 -7.99 -2.93 -13.49
N MET A 32 -7.32 -2.26 -12.56
CA MET A 32 -5.94 -1.85 -12.70
C MET A 32 -5.13 -2.34 -11.49
N GLY A 33 -4.39 -3.41 -11.67
CA GLY A 33 -3.44 -3.93 -10.69
C GLY A 33 -2.02 -3.42 -10.93
N GLY A 34 -1.39 -2.81 -9.92
CA GLY A 34 -0.01 -2.32 -10.00
C GLY A 34 0.87 -2.87 -8.87
N PHE A 35 1.93 -3.60 -9.21
CA PHE A 35 2.93 -4.08 -8.25
C PHE A 35 4.17 -3.19 -8.28
N ILE A 36 4.33 -2.35 -7.24
CA ILE A 36 5.44 -1.40 -7.11
C ILE A 36 6.58 -2.03 -6.29
N TYR A 37 7.73 -2.24 -6.91
CA TYR A 37 8.91 -2.84 -6.27
C TYR A 37 10.15 -1.95 -6.41
N GLY A 38 11.19 -2.25 -5.63
CA GLY A 38 12.46 -1.53 -5.62
C GLY A 38 13.09 -1.52 -4.24
N HIS A 39 14.34 -1.07 -4.15
CA HIS A 39 15.07 -1.04 -2.89
C HIS A 39 14.38 -0.21 -1.81
N LYS A 40 14.72 -0.48 -0.53
CA LYS A 40 14.27 0.34 0.59
C LYS A 40 14.72 1.79 0.37
N GLY A 41 13.83 2.75 0.64
CA GLY A 41 14.10 4.17 0.42
C GLY A 41 13.83 4.70 -0.99
N ASN A 42 13.45 3.86 -1.96
CA ASN A 42 13.14 4.31 -3.32
C ASN A 42 11.76 5.00 -3.46
N GLY A 43 11.03 5.20 -2.36
CA GLY A 43 9.77 5.95 -2.39
C GLY A 43 8.54 5.18 -2.86
N LYS A 44 8.53 3.83 -2.80
CA LYS A 44 7.37 3.01 -3.19
C LYS A 44 6.08 3.40 -2.48
N SER A 45 6.10 3.38 -1.16
CA SER A 45 4.95 3.74 -0.33
C SER A 45 4.57 5.21 -0.49
N THR A 46 5.55 6.10 -0.63
CA THR A 46 5.34 7.52 -0.91
C THR A 46 4.61 7.72 -2.24
N TYR A 47 5.02 6.99 -3.27
CA TYR A 47 4.34 7.00 -4.57
C TYR A 47 2.90 6.50 -4.43
N SER A 48 2.69 5.33 -3.83
CA SER A 48 1.36 4.76 -3.67
C SER A 48 0.43 5.70 -2.89
N TYR A 49 0.91 6.28 -1.80
CA TYR A 49 0.13 7.24 -1.02
C TYR A 49 -0.25 8.46 -1.86
N LYS A 50 0.72 9.06 -2.58
CA LYS A 50 0.48 10.23 -3.41
C LYS A 50 -0.47 9.95 -4.58
N VAL A 51 -0.30 8.83 -5.29
CA VAL A 51 -1.17 8.51 -6.43
C VAL A 51 -2.59 8.16 -6.01
N MET A 52 -2.76 7.48 -4.87
CA MET A 52 -4.07 7.25 -4.29
C MET A 52 -4.75 8.56 -3.91
N SER A 53 -4.05 9.46 -3.24
CA SER A 53 -4.58 10.79 -2.89
C SER A 53 -4.99 11.58 -4.12
N LYS A 54 -4.21 11.51 -5.21
CA LYS A 54 -4.58 12.14 -6.49
C LYS A 54 -5.85 11.56 -7.09
N ILE A 55 -6.03 10.24 -7.03
CA ILE A 55 -7.24 9.56 -7.50
C ILE A 55 -8.47 10.03 -6.70
N TYR A 56 -8.38 10.03 -5.37
CA TYR A 56 -9.48 10.52 -4.52
C TYR A 56 -9.76 12.01 -4.74
N TYR A 57 -8.72 12.83 -4.84
CA TYR A 57 -8.83 14.25 -5.16
C TYR A 57 -9.63 14.49 -6.45
N THR A 58 -9.32 13.74 -7.50
CA THR A 58 -9.99 13.85 -8.79
C THR A 58 -11.45 13.38 -8.74
N LEU A 59 -11.70 12.20 -8.14
CA LEU A 59 -13.03 11.60 -8.10
C LEU A 59 -14.02 12.35 -7.19
N ARG A 60 -13.52 13.05 -6.18
CA ARG A 60 -14.35 13.93 -5.33
C ARG A 60 -14.63 15.29 -5.96
N GLY A 61 -14.05 15.58 -7.12
CA GLY A 61 -14.19 16.88 -7.78
C GLY A 61 -13.50 18.01 -7.01
N TYR A 62 -12.52 17.70 -6.21
CA TYR A 62 -11.73 18.68 -5.46
C TYR A 62 -10.96 19.59 -6.41
N SER A 63 -10.86 20.87 -6.07
CA SER A 63 -10.23 21.86 -6.92
C SER A 63 -9.32 22.84 -6.15
N LYS A 64 -9.50 22.92 -4.83
CA LYS A 64 -8.75 23.82 -3.96
C LYS A 64 -7.58 23.10 -3.31
N LYS A 65 -6.59 23.86 -2.88
CA LYS A 65 -5.42 23.32 -2.17
C LYS A 65 -5.82 22.67 -0.83
N ASP A 66 -6.76 23.26 -0.13
CA ASP A 66 -7.23 22.76 1.18
C ASP A 66 -7.96 21.41 1.07
N ASP A 67 -8.51 21.10 -0.11
CA ASP A 67 -9.15 19.81 -0.38
C ASP A 67 -8.12 18.65 -0.44
N GLU A 68 -6.82 18.95 -0.58
CA GLU A 68 -5.77 17.93 -0.59
C GLU A 68 -5.70 17.20 0.75
N GLU A 69 -5.96 17.87 1.85
CA GLU A 69 -5.97 17.27 3.18
C GLU A 69 -6.95 16.10 3.25
N GLU A 70 -8.17 16.30 2.80
CA GLU A 70 -9.20 15.28 2.81
C GLU A 70 -8.86 14.12 1.86
N ALA A 71 -8.28 14.43 0.70
CA ALA A 71 -7.83 13.40 -0.24
C ALA A 71 -6.70 12.53 0.35
N TYR A 72 -5.76 13.10 1.10
CA TYR A 72 -4.71 12.35 1.79
C TYR A 72 -5.25 11.52 2.96
N LYS A 73 -6.20 12.04 3.74
CA LYS A 73 -6.89 11.27 4.79
C LYS A 73 -7.62 10.07 4.21
N GLU A 74 -8.38 10.29 3.14
CA GLU A 74 -9.12 9.22 2.47
C GLU A 74 -8.17 8.16 1.91
N ALA A 75 -7.12 8.55 1.20
CA ALA A 75 -6.12 7.63 0.69
C ALA A 75 -5.47 6.79 1.80
N LEU A 76 -5.15 7.41 2.93
CA LEU A 76 -4.54 6.72 4.06
C LEU A 76 -5.48 5.67 4.68
N SER A 77 -6.79 5.89 4.69
CA SER A 77 -7.76 4.93 5.20
C SER A 77 -7.77 3.63 4.39
N PHE A 78 -7.50 3.72 3.08
CA PHE A 78 -7.45 2.59 2.15
C PHE A 78 -6.04 2.06 1.86
N MET A 79 -5.06 2.50 2.63
CA MET A 79 -3.69 2.00 2.59
C MET A 79 -3.50 0.96 3.68
N PHE A 80 -3.60 -0.32 3.33
CA PHE A 80 -3.58 -1.44 4.25
C PHE A 80 -2.15 -1.92 4.53
N MET A 81 -1.85 -2.13 5.79
CA MET A 81 -0.59 -2.70 6.30
C MET A 81 -0.86 -3.96 7.13
N ASP A 82 -2.05 -4.53 6.98
CA ASP A 82 -2.56 -5.68 7.73
C ASP A 82 -3.54 -6.44 6.83
N GLY A 83 -3.38 -7.76 6.74
CA GLY A 83 -4.21 -8.60 5.88
C GLY A 83 -5.64 -8.74 6.35
N ASP A 84 -5.87 -8.82 7.65
CA ASP A 84 -7.23 -8.95 8.19
C ASP A 84 -8.04 -7.69 7.87
N LYS A 85 -7.44 -6.51 8.05
CA LYS A 85 -8.11 -5.23 7.68
C LYS A 85 -8.40 -5.10 6.19
N PHE A 86 -7.51 -5.62 5.35
CA PHE A 86 -7.76 -5.68 3.91
C PHE A 86 -8.92 -6.61 3.59
N LEU A 87 -8.94 -7.83 4.17
CA LEU A 87 -10.03 -8.79 3.99
C LEU A 87 -11.37 -8.21 4.45
N ASP A 88 -11.42 -7.64 5.65
CA ASP A 88 -12.61 -6.98 6.19
C ASP A 88 -13.16 -5.94 5.22
N HIS A 89 -12.26 -5.13 4.61
CA HIS A 89 -12.66 -4.11 3.66
C HIS A 89 -13.26 -4.71 2.37
N VAL A 90 -12.59 -5.70 1.78
CA VAL A 90 -13.04 -6.35 0.53
C VAL A 90 -14.39 -7.04 0.73
N ILE A 91 -14.54 -7.79 1.83
CA ILE A 91 -15.80 -8.47 2.19
C ILE A 91 -16.92 -7.44 2.43
N THR A 92 -16.63 -6.39 3.21
CA THR A 92 -17.61 -5.32 3.48
C THR A 92 -18.10 -4.67 2.19
N ASN A 93 -17.17 -4.34 1.28
CA ASN A 93 -17.53 -3.73 -0.01
C ASN A 93 -18.42 -4.65 -0.85
N ARG A 94 -18.13 -5.95 -0.86
CA ARG A 94 -18.95 -6.94 -1.59
C ARG A 94 -20.36 -7.04 -1.02
N VAL A 95 -20.48 -7.14 0.31
CA VAL A 95 -21.79 -7.20 1.00
C VAL A 95 -22.60 -5.92 0.77
N MET A 96 -21.91 -4.78 0.76
CA MET A 96 -22.55 -3.46 0.60
C MET A 96 -22.67 -3.01 -0.85
N GLU A 97 -22.26 -3.84 -1.83
CA GLU A 97 -22.25 -3.54 -3.27
C GLU A 97 -21.53 -2.20 -3.59
N ARG A 98 -20.41 -1.95 -2.90
CA ARG A 98 -19.61 -0.71 -3.03
C ARG A 98 -18.35 -0.96 -3.82
N ILE A 99 -17.95 0.03 -4.61
CA ILE A 99 -16.67 0.04 -5.32
C ILE A 99 -15.75 1.09 -4.70
N THR A 100 -14.61 0.64 -4.19
CA THR A 100 -13.53 1.55 -3.77
C THR A 100 -12.68 1.93 -4.97
N PRO A 101 -12.42 3.24 -5.20
CA PRO A 101 -11.65 3.69 -6.36
C PRO A 101 -10.24 3.08 -6.43
N VAL A 102 -9.53 3.08 -5.32
CA VAL A 102 -8.17 2.52 -5.25
C VAL A 102 -7.84 2.11 -3.81
N ILE A 103 -7.12 0.99 -3.68
CA ILE A 103 -6.57 0.50 -2.42
C ILE A 103 -5.09 0.17 -2.59
N CYS A 104 -4.36 0.09 -1.49
CA CYS A 104 -2.96 -0.32 -1.46
C CYS A 104 -2.68 -1.33 -0.35
N LEU A 105 -1.97 -2.41 -0.68
CA LEU A 105 -1.25 -3.25 0.30
C LEU A 105 0.19 -2.77 0.41
N ASP A 106 0.50 -2.03 1.47
CA ASP A 106 1.83 -1.48 1.69
C ASP A 106 2.74 -2.46 2.44
N ASP A 107 4.01 -2.55 2.02
CA ASP A 107 4.98 -3.50 2.56
C ASP A 107 4.48 -4.97 2.57
N ALA A 108 3.80 -5.38 1.51
CA ALA A 108 3.12 -6.68 1.41
C ALA A 108 4.02 -7.89 1.74
N SER A 109 5.34 -7.79 1.52
CA SER A 109 6.28 -8.85 1.90
C SER A 109 6.37 -9.10 3.40
N LYS A 110 5.97 -8.16 4.24
CA LYS A 110 6.01 -8.29 5.69
C LYS A 110 4.89 -9.20 6.21
N TYR A 111 3.71 -9.07 5.66
CA TYR A 111 2.52 -9.80 6.09
C TYR A 111 2.18 -10.97 5.15
N PHE A 112 2.51 -10.82 3.86
CA PHE A 112 2.21 -11.76 2.80
C PHE A 112 3.49 -12.25 2.11
N GLY A 113 4.49 -12.59 2.93
CA GLY A 113 5.73 -13.18 2.44
C GLY A 113 5.55 -14.58 1.83
N THR A 114 6.55 -15.07 1.12
CA THR A 114 6.55 -16.39 0.45
C THR A 114 6.32 -17.57 1.41
N GLN A 115 6.53 -17.36 2.71
CA GLN A 115 6.34 -18.40 3.74
C GLN A 115 4.91 -18.40 4.33
N LEU A 116 4.03 -17.50 3.89
CA LEU A 116 2.68 -17.40 4.46
C LEU A 116 1.93 -18.73 4.43
N TYR A 117 1.99 -19.45 3.30
CA TYR A 117 1.35 -20.76 3.17
C TYR A 117 1.79 -21.75 4.26
N LYS A 118 3.07 -21.73 4.65
CA LYS A 118 3.60 -22.64 5.68
C LYS A 118 3.18 -22.25 7.09
N HIS A 119 3.04 -20.96 7.35
CA HIS A 119 2.79 -20.44 8.70
C HIS A 119 1.31 -20.20 8.99
N ASN A 120 0.52 -19.88 7.96
CA ASN A 120 -0.91 -19.64 8.10
C ASN A 120 -1.62 -19.98 6.77
N PRO A 121 -1.86 -21.29 6.51
CA PRO A 121 -2.53 -21.73 5.27
C PRO A 121 -3.93 -21.13 5.11
N ALA A 122 -4.72 -21.04 6.19
CA ALA A 122 -6.08 -20.51 6.15
C ALA A 122 -6.10 -19.03 5.69
N LEU A 123 -5.19 -18.21 6.21
CA LEU A 123 -5.05 -16.82 5.76
C LEU A 123 -4.56 -16.76 4.31
N TYR A 124 -3.65 -17.65 3.91
CA TYR A 124 -3.18 -17.72 2.53
C TYR A 124 -4.33 -18.01 1.56
N ASP A 125 -5.16 -19.01 1.85
CA ASP A 125 -6.27 -19.42 0.99
C ASP A 125 -7.37 -18.33 0.94
N ALA A 126 -7.72 -17.74 2.09
CA ALA A 126 -8.65 -16.62 2.16
C ALA A 126 -8.17 -15.43 1.31
N MET A 127 -6.91 -15.04 1.48
CA MET A 127 -6.31 -13.93 0.72
C MET A 127 -6.22 -14.23 -0.77
N ALA A 128 -5.88 -15.45 -1.16
CA ALA A 128 -5.81 -15.84 -2.57
C ALA A 128 -7.19 -15.76 -3.24
N GLY A 129 -8.24 -16.20 -2.55
CA GLY A 129 -9.62 -16.09 -3.02
C GLY A 129 -10.07 -14.64 -3.17
N GLU A 130 -9.82 -13.81 -2.16
CA GLU A 130 -10.23 -12.40 -2.19
C GLU A 130 -9.44 -11.57 -3.21
N ILE A 131 -8.16 -11.84 -3.39
CA ILE A 131 -7.36 -11.15 -4.44
C ILE A 131 -7.83 -11.54 -5.84
N ALA A 132 -8.23 -12.78 -6.06
CA ALA A 132 -8.74 -13.21 -7.37
C ALA A 132 -10.03 -12.47 -7.78
N THR A 133 -10.83 -12.06 -6.80
CA THR A 133 -12.12 -11.38 -7.01
C THR A 133 -12.12 -9.89 -6.64
N VAL A 134 -11.00 -9.35 -6.17
CA VAL A 134 -10.89 -7.94 -5.72
C VAL A 134 -11.35 -6.93 -6.77
N ARG A 135 -11.18 -7.25 -8.06
CA ARG A 135 -11.63 -6.42 -9.20
C ARG A 135 -13.14 -6.15 -9.23
N GLU A 136 -13.93 -6.92 -8.50
CA GLU A 136 -15.39 -6.73 -8.41
C GLU A 136 -15.75 -5.53 -7.53
N VAL A 137 -14.89 -5.22 -6.55
CA VAL A 137 -15.16 -4.21 -5.51
C VAL A 137 -14.11 -3.10 -5.47
N VAL A 138 -13.10 -3.14 -6.35
CA VAL A 138 -12.03 -2.15 -6.41
C VAL A 138 -11.67 -1.86 -7.87
N THR A 139 -11.50 -0.58 -8.22
CA THR A 139 -11.06 -0.19 -9.58
C THR A 139 -9.54 -0.25 -9.73
N GLY A 140 -8.81 0.24 -8.74
CA GLY A 140 -7.34 0.25 -8.72
C GLY A 140 -6.76 -0.45 -7.50
N PHE A 141 -5.74 -1.30 -7.70
CA PHE A 141 -5.09 -2.02 -6.61
C PHE A 141 -3.57 -1.88 -6.72
N LEU A 142 -2.96 -1.32 -5.69
CA LEU A 142 -1.52 -1.18 -5.57
C LEU A 142 -0.96 -2.16 -4.54
N ILE A 143 0.17 -2.75 -4.86
CA ILE A 143 0.94 -3.60 -3.94
C ILE A 143 2.36 -3.04 -3.88
N THR A 144 2.91 -2.83 -2.69
CA THR A 144 4.31 -2.44 -2.56
C THR A 144 5.13 -3.52 -1.87
N ALA A 145 6.35 -3.76 -2.38
CA ALA A 145 7.32 -4.65 -1.73
C ALA A 145 8.75 -4.32 -2.16
N PRO A 146 9.77 -4.70 -1.37
CA PRO A 146 11.17 -4.52 -1.78
C PRO A 146 11.51 -5.32 -3.04
N LYS A 147 11.03 -6.56 -3.14
CA LYS A 147 11.17 -7.46 -4.30
C LYS A 147 9.90 -8.27 -4.47
N ARG A 148 9.49 -8.50 -5.72
CA ARG A 148 8.32 -9.36 -6.01
C ARG A 148 8.48 -10.78 -5.46
N SER A 149 9.68 -11.36 -5.56
CA SER A 149 9.98 -12.70 -5.05
C SER A 149 9.80 -12.85 -3.54
N MET A 150 9.70 -11.75 -2.79
CA MET A 150 9.48 -11.79 -1.33
C MET A 150 8.00 -11.88 -0.94
N THR A 151 7.07 -11.75 -1.89
CA THR A 151 5.63 -11.81 -1.64
C THR A 151 5.04 -13.15 -2.07
N ALA A 152 3.88 -13.49 -1.50
CA ALA A 152 3.13 -14.68 -1.84
C ALA A 152 2.79 -14.73 -3.35
N LYS A 153 2.65 -15.96 -3.90
CA LYS A 153 2.45 -16.18 -5.34
C LYS A 153 1.20 -15.49 -5.85
N PHE A 154 0.08 -15.60 -5.14
CA PHE A 154 -1.20 -15.00 -5.54
C PHE A 154 -1.12 -13.48 -5.72
N LEU A 155 -0.31 -12.74 -4.93
CA LEU A 155 -0.10 -11.30 -5.11
C LEU A 155 0.69 -10.98 -6.37
N ARG A 156 1.59 -11.88 -6.79
CA ARG A 156 2.46 -11.67 -7.97
C ARG A 156 1.78 -11.99 -9.29
N GLU A 157 0.72 -12.79 -9.26
CA GLU A 157 0.02 -13.28 -10.45
C GLU A 157 -1.21 -12.42 -10.81
N ASN A 158 -1.69 -11.59 -9.87
CA ASN A 158 -2.84 -10.70 -10.07
C ASN A 158 -2.43 -9.24 -10.31
N ASP A 159 -1.18 -8.99 -10.75
CA ASP A 159 -0.72 -7.67 -11.15
C ASP A 159 -0.75 -7.51 -12.68
N ASP A 160 -1.48 -6.53 -13.19
CA ASP A 160 -1.48 -6.20 -14.62
C ASP A 160 -0.17 -5.52 -15.01
N TYR A 161 0.32 -4.64 -14.13
CA TYR A 161 1.51 -3.83 -14.38
C TYR A 161 2.50 -3.90 -13.22
N LYS A 162 3.77 -3.85 -13.57
CA LYS A 162 4.90 -3.85 -12.64
C LYS A 162 5.61 -2.52 -12.71
N GLY A 163 5.64 -1.83 -11.58
CA GLY A 163 6.32 -0.54 -11.44
C GLY A 163 7.64 -0.70 -10.68
N GLU A 164 8.75 -0.36 -11.32
CA GLU A 164 10.05 -0.30 -10.67
C GLU A 164 10.31 1.10 -10.13
N ALA A 165 10.46 1.21 -8.81
CA ALA A 165 10.78 2.46 -8.14
C ALA A 165 12.28 2.75 -8.24
N LEU A 166 12.63 3.87 -8.89
CA LEU A 166 13.98 4.28 -9.20
C LEU A 166 14.30 5.66 -8.60
N ILE A 167 15.49 5.81 -8.07
CA ILE A 167 16.05 7.10 -7.67
C ILE A 167 16.49 7.86 -8.93
N VAL A 168 16.08 9.10 -9.06
CA VAL A 168 16.54 10.01 -10.12
C VAL A 168 17.66 10.91 -9.56
N ASP A 169 17.37 11.50 -8.39
CA ASP A 169 18.32 12.30 -7.61
C ASP A 169 17.90 12.30 -6.13
N ASN A 170 18.50 13.18 -5.32
CA ASN A 170 18.23 13.24 -3.88
C ASN A 170 16.74 13.43 -3.54
N TRP A 171 15.99 14.11 -4.41
CA TRP A 171 14.61 14.52 -4.15
C TRP A 171 13.60 13.89 -5.08
N ARG A 172 14.01 13.51 -6.29
CA ARG A 172 13.13 13.01 -7.32
C ARG A 172 13.23 11.50 -7.45
N ARG A 173 12.08 10.89 -7.61
CA ARG A 173 11.91 9.47 -7.88
C ARG A 173 11.08 9.30 -9.13
N LYS A 174 11.12 8.11 -9.69
CA LYS A 174 10.23 7.72 -10.77
C LYS A 174 9.78 6.28 -10.60
N ILE A 175 8.58 5.99 -11.06
CA ILE A 175 8.12 4.64 -11.28
C ILE A 175 8.18 4.37 -12.78
N ARG A 176 8.92 3.36 -13.15
CA ARG A 176 8.98 2.86 -14.52
C ARG A 176 8.08 1.64 -14.60
N PHE A 177 7.04 1.74 -15.40
CA PHE A 177 6.07 0.66 -15.55
C PHE A 177 6.47 -0.33 -16.63
N TYR A 178 6.09 -1.58 -16.42
CA TYR A 178 6.34 -2.70 -17.29
C TYR A 178 5.10 -3.58 -17.35
N GLU A 179 4.84 -4.12 -18.55
CA GLU A 179 3.88 -5.17 -18.81
C GLU A 179 4.62 -6.46 -19.12
N TRP A 180 4.11 -7.58 -18.68
CA TRP A 180 4.57 -8.88 -19.10
C TRP A 180 3.63 -9.41 -20.19
N ARG A 181 4.20 -9.83 -21.29
CA ARG A 181 3.48 -10.54 -22.36
C ARG A 181 4.00 -11.95 -22.48
N GLU A 182 3.09 -12.87 -22.76
CA GLU A 182 3.40 -14.26 -23.05
C GLU A 182 3.34 -14.50 -24.56
N TYR A 183 4.30 -15.21 -25.09
CA TYR A 183 4.21 -15.78 -26.41
C TYR A 183 3.33 -17.04 -26.40
N PRO A 184 2.82 -17.50 -27.57
CA PRO A 184 2.07 -18.76 -27.66
C PRO A 184 2.85 -20.00 -27.17
N ASP A 185 4.16 -19.91 -27.10
CA ASP A 185 5.07 -20.96 -26.57
C ASP A 185 5.37 -20.80 -25.07
N GLU A 186 4.53 -20.06 -24.34
CA GLU A 186 4.64 -19.78 -22.89
C GLU A 186 5.87 -18.97 -22.45
N ARG A 187 6.70 -18.51 -23.36
CA ARG A 187 7.80 -17.61 -23.02
C ARG A 187 7.27 -16.23 -22.62
N LYS A 188 7.74 -15.74 -21.49
CA LYS A 188 7.39 -14.40 -20.98
C LYS A 188 8.46 -13.39 -21.31
N PHE A 189 8.07 -12.25 -21.81
CA PHE A 189 8.97 -11.14 -22.00
C PHE A 189 8.42 -9.85 -21.40
N LYS A 190 9.34 -8.98 -20.99
CA LYS A 190 9.06 -7.71 -20.34
C LYS A 190 9.04 -6.58 -21.35
N ILE A 191 7.92 -5.88 -21.43
CA ILE A 191 7.82 -4.67 -22.26
C ILE A 191 7.79 -3.46 -21.34
N GLN A 192 8.65 -2.50 -21.58
CA GLN A 192 8.54 -1.20 -20.92
C GLN A 192 7.38 -0.42 -21.54
N ILE A 193 6.48 0.04 -20.68
CA ILE A 193 5.40 0.92 -21.09
C ILE A 193 5.98 2.33 -21.29
N PRO A 194 5.52 3.09 -22.29
CA PRO A 194 6.16 4.35 -22.68
C PRO A 194 6.02 5.48 -21.66
N PHE A 195 5.28 5.33 -20.57
CA PHE A 195 5.19 6.39 -19.57
C PHE A 195 5.91 6.04 -18.28
N GLN A 196 6.30 7.08 -17.53
CA GLN A 196 6.95 7.00 -16.25
C GLN A 196 6.34 8.07 -15.34
N ASP A 197 5.91 7.66 -14.16
CA ASP A 197 5.46 8.61 -13.16
C ASP A 197 6.67 9.18 -12.40
N LYS A 198 6.87 10.49 -12.47
CA LYS A 198 7.90 11.20 -11.71
C LYS A 198 7.26 11.87 -10.50
N PHE A 199 7.90 11.78 -9.35
CA PHE A 199 7.38 12.38 -8.11
C PHE A 199 8.53 12.80 -7.19
N SER A 200 8.21 13.72 -6.26
CA SER A 200 9.12 14.10 -5.20
C SER A 200 8.85 13.28 -3.95
N CYS A 201 9.92 12.80 -3.31
CA CYS A 201 9.87 12.22 -1.97
C CYS A 201 10.85 12.93 -1.01
N TYR A 202 11.06 14.21 -1.22
CA TYR A 202 11.85 15.05 -0.36
C TYR A 202 11.17 15.24 1.01
N ILE A 203 11.87 14.91 2.09
CA ILE A 203 11.35 14.93 3.46
C ILE A 203 12.38 15.49 4.45
N PRO A 204 12.92 16.67 4.31
CA PRO A 204 13.56 17.34 5.46
C PRO A 204 12.61 18.29 6.17
N ASP A 205 11.66 18.80 5.47
CA ASP A 205 10.65 19.72 5.95
C ASP A 205 9.35 19.31 5.29
N MET A 206 8.41 18.80 6.08
CA MET A 206 7.18 18.24 5.54
C MET A 206 6.30 19.30 4.89
N GLU A 207 6.38 20.56 5.32
CA GLU A 207 5.66 21.66 4.71
C GLU A 207 6.19 21.95 3.29
N THR A 208 7.49 21.78 3.09
CA THR A 208 8.16 22.01 1.80
C THR A 208 8.38 20.74 0.97
N ALA A 209 8.22 19.57 1.57
CA ALA A 209 8.56 18.26 0.99
C ALA A 209 7.73 17.87 -0.24
N GLY A 210 6.66 18.57 -0.55
CA GLY A 210 5.79 18.25 -1.68
C GLY A 210 4.93 17.00 -1.49
N LEU A 211 4.88 16.47 -0.28
CA LEU A 211 3.98 15.41 0.15
C LEU A 211 3.39 15.78 1.52
N PRO A 212 2.35 16.63 1.55
CA PRO A 212 1.64 16.96 2.79
C PRO A 212 1.16 15.69 3.50
N PHE A 213 1.00 15.78 4.82
CA PHE A 213 0.38 14.74 5.64
C PHE A 213 1.14 13.40 5.67
N TYR A 214 2.43 13.41 5.36
CA TYR A 214 3.28 12.22 5.39
C TYR A 214 3.50 11.71 6.81
N GLU A 215 3.43 12.58 7.82
CA GLU A 215 3.45 12.22 9.23
C GLU A 215 2.37 11.19 9.57
N TRP A 216 1.15 11.41 9.09
CA TRP A 216 0.05 10.46 9.33
C TRP A 216 0.32 9.07 8.78
N TYR A 217 0.96 9.02 7.60
CA TYR A 217 1.42 7.76 7.04
C TYR A 217 2.49 7.11 7.93
N ILE A 218 3.47 7.88 8.41
CA ILE A 218 4.53 7.39 9.29
C ILE A 218 3.97 6.89 10.61
N GLU A 219 3.03 7.60 11.22
CA GLU A 219 2.36 7.18 12.45
C GLU A 219 1.61 5.88 12.27
N LYS A 220 0.78 5.79 11.20
CA LYS A 220 0.09 4.55 10.85
C LYS A 220 1.06 3.40 10.66
N LYS A 221 2.16 3.63 9.95
CA LYS A 221 3.19 2.62 9.71
C LYS A 221 3.90 2.18 10.98
N ARG A 222 4.20 3.10 11.89
CA ARG A 222 4.78 2.80 13.22
C ARG A 222 3.84 1.90 14.03
N TYR A 223 2.56 2.24 14.07
CA TYR A 223 1.55 1.44 14.77
C TYR A 223 1.54 -0.01 14.26
N TYR A 224 1.42 -0.23 12.95
CA TYR A 224 1.38 -1.58 12.39
C TYR A 224 2.72 -2.33 12.49
N ASN A 225 3.85 -1.63 12.45
CA ASN A 225 5.15 -2.23 12.72
C ASN A 225 5.22 -2.75 14.14
N LEU A 226 4.80 -1.94 15.12
CA LEU A 226 4.78 -2.34 16.52
C LEU A 226 3.80 -3.50 16.76
N LYS A 227 2.60 -3.45 16.19
CA LYS A 227 1.63 -4.56 16.20
C LYS A 227 2.26 -5.87 15.72
N HIS A 228 2.95 -5.82 14.60
CA HIS A 228 3.64 -6.99 14.05
C HIS A 228 4.73 -7.51 15.02
N ASP A 229 5.56 -6.62 15.56
CA ASP A 229 6.66 -7.01 16.44
C ASP A 229 6.14 -7.60 17.76
N ILE A 230 5.04 -7.09 18.31
CA ILE A 230 4.34 -7.66 19.46
C ILE A 230 3.81 -9.05 19.14
N ASN A 231 3.13 -9.23 18.00
CA ASN A 231 2.64 -10.55 17.55
C ASN A 231 3.77 -11.56 17.37
N VAL A 232 4.92 -11.11 16.85
CA VAL A 232 6.12 -11.97 16.73
C VAL A 232 6.69 -12.35 18.09
N ALA A 233 6.74 -11.41 19.04
CA ALA A 233 7.18 -11.70 20.42
C ALA A 233 6.22 -12.65 21.13
N GLU A 234 4.91 -12.52 20.90
CA GLU A 234 3.91 -13.38 21.50
C GLU A 234 4.00 -14.83 21.00
N LYS A 235 4.08 -15.01 19.68
CA LYS A 235 3.89 -16.32 19.03
C LYS A 235 5.20 -17.05 18.69
N HIS A 236 6.25 -16.32 18.38
CA HIS A 236 7.45 -16.88 17.75
C HIS A 236 8.75 -16.58 18.47
N ARG A 237 8.83 -15.50 19.26
CA ARG A 237 10.05 -15.06 19.95
C ARG A 237 9.77 -14.61 21.38
N PRO A 238 9.41 -15.54 22.30
CA PRO A 238 9.05 -15.19 23.69
C PRO A 238 10.13 -14.40 24.42
N GLN A 239 11.41 -14.62 24.09
CA GLN A 239 12.53 -13.89 24.67
C GLN A 239 12.46 -12.38 24.43
N ASN A 240 11.76 -11.93 23.37
CA ASN A 240 11.59 -10.51 23.08
C ASN A 240 10.50 -9.85 23.96
N ARG A 241 9.67 -10.64 24.68
CA ARG A 241 8.61 -10.10 25.55
C ARG A 241 9.16 -9.16 26.62
N LYS A 242 10.32 -9.49 27.20
CA LYS A 242 11.00 -8.66 28.21
C LYS A 242 11.29 -7.23 27.71
N ILE A 243 11.60 -7.08 26.43
CA ILE A 243 11.85 -5.76 25.83
C ILE A 243 10.58 -4.91 25.91
N PHE A 244 9.44 -5.48 25.54
CA PHE A 244 8.16 -4.76 25.53
C PHE A 244 7.65 -4.48 26.95
N ILE A 245 7.84 -5.41 27.90
CA ILE A 245 7.51 -5.20 29.31
C ILE A 245 8.31 -4.00 29.84
N THR A 246 9.62 -4.02 29.67
CA THR A 246 10.50 -2.91 30.10
C THR A 246 10.16 -1.58 29.43
N LEU A 247 9.80 -1.61 28.13
CA LEU A 247 9.38 -0.40 27.41
C LEU A 247 8.05 0.14 27.93
N LEU A 248 7.10 -0.74 28.23
CA LEU A 248 5.80 -0.33 28.79
C LEU A 248 5.95 0.29 30.18
N GLU A 249 6.84 -0.26 31.02
CA GLU A 249 7.12 0.29 32.36
C GLU A 249 7.79 1.67 32.30
N LYS A 250 8.77 1.84 31.41
CA LYS A 250 9.59 3.06 31.35
C LYS A 250 9.00 4.18 30.47
N ASN A 251 8.27 3.82 29.44
CA ASN A 251 7.78 4.75 28.42
C ASN A 251 6.40 4.31 27.90
N PRO A 252 5.37 4.25 28.77
CA PRO A 252 4.05 3.73 28.40
C PRO A 252 3.42 4.53 27.23
N GLU A 253 3.75 5.81 27.12
CA GLU A 253 3.26 6.69 26.04
C GLU A 253 3.75 6.31 24.63
N LYS A 254 4.84 5.55 24.55
CA LYS A 254 5.39 5.07 23.27
C LYS A 254 4.72 3.81 22.74
N ILE A 255 3.93 3.15 23.59
CA ILE A 255 3.19 1.94 23.24
C ILE A 255 1.70 2.28 23.17
N PRO A 256 1.03 2.13 22.02
CA PRO A 256 -0.41 2.35 21.90
C PRO A 256 -1.19 1.54 22.94
N GLY A 257 -2.21 2.16 23.54
CA GLY A 257 -3.00 1.59 24.63
C GLY A 257 -3.59 0.19 24.34
N ASP A 258 -3.92 -0.07 23.09
CA ASP A 258 -4.43 -1.36 22.61
C ASP A 258 -3.52 -2.54 22.95
N PHE A 259 -2.21 -2.31 23.09
CA PHE A 259 -1.22 -3.35 23.37
C PHE A 259 -0.88 -3.49 24.85
N HIS A 260 -1.29 -2.55 25.70
CA HIS A 260 -0.93 -2.55 27.13
C HIS A 260 -1.38 -3.84 27.83
N ASN A 261 -2.62 -4.27 27.60
CA ASN A 261 -3.15 -5.47 28.24
C ASN A 261 -2.45 -6.75 27.78
N ILE A 262 -2.10 -6.83 26.49
CA ILE A 262 -1.36 -7.96 25.93
C ILE A 262 0.01 -8.05 26.59
N ILE A 263 0.75 -6.94 26.63
CA ILE A 263 2.11 -6.90 27.21
C ILE A 263 2.08 -7.19 28.71
N LYS A 264 1.13 -6.63 29.46
CA LYS A 264 0.96 -6.89 30.90
C LYS A 264 0.63 -8.36 31.21
N SER A 265 -0.04 -9.05 30.28
CA SER A 265 -0.33 -10.49 30.50
C SER A 265 0.94 -11.35 30.41
N TRP A 266 2.00 -10.90 29.79
CA TRP A 266 3.27 -11.62 29.70
C TRP A 266 4.11 -11.57 30.98
N ASP A 267 3.87 -10.59 31.82
CA ASP A 267 4.57 -10.43 33.10
C ASP A 267 4.03 -11.43 34.20
N LYS A 268 2.85 -11.99 33.93
CA LYS A 268 2.18 -12.92 34.83
C LYS A 268 2.52 -14.40 34.58
N ASN A 269 3.24 -14.70 33.49
CA ASN A 269 3.66 -16.04 33.09
C ASN A 269 5.19 -16.11 33.02
#